data_4071c187d3bae0929767138b66fbd739
#
_entry.id   4071c187d3bae0929767138b66fbd739
#
_cell.length_a   1.000
_cell.length_b   1.000
_cell.length_c   1.000
_cell.angle_alpha   90.00
_cell.angle_beta   90.00
_cell.angle_gamma   90.00
#
_symmetry.space_group_name_H-M   'P 1'
#
loop_
_entity.id
_entity.type
_entity.pdbx_description
1 polymer ?
#
loop_
_entity_poly.entity_id
_entity_poly.type
_entity_poly.pdbx_seq_one_letter_code
_entity_poly.pdbx_strand_id
1 'polypeptide(L)'
;MINSKLLFIITHSRGVFFVLNRIKLVSFFGLLLIALLGLDNSVVSFNSNNTVYLEEELNLIWKEQDPAGKEIFVTRMNQRLPEWVNLFKEAASQTDQHWTLLAAISYQESHWDPKAISKTGVRGLMMLTQKTAKEVGITKRTDPKQSVMGGSIYFQSLLERLPESIPRQDKLWMTIAAYNLGFSYLKEARKKTLNANGNANSWNEICNTLILMAKEEDDPSMTTRINEAVGYV
;
A
#
# COMPACT_ATOMS: atom_id res chain seq x y z
N MET A 1 -17.65 -5.09 13.16
CA MET A 1 -17.97 -6.54 13.11
C MET A 1 -17.51 -7.05 11.76
N ILE A 2 -16.30 -7.56 11.66
CA ILE A 2 -15.76 -8.19 10.45
C ILE A 2 -16.32 -9.62 10.42
N ASN A 3 -16.94 -9.96 9.30
CA ASN A 3 -17.78 -11.13 9.15
C ASN A 3 -16.96 -12.43 9.22
N SER A 4 -17.09 -13.19 10.30
CA SER A 4 -16.43 -14.48 10.57
C SER A 4 -16.66 -15.57 9.50
N LYS A 5 -17.53 -15.33 8.52
CA LYS A 5 -17.81 -16.26 7.41
C LYS A 5 -16.75 -16.27 6.31
N LEU A 6 -15.89 -15.25 6.23
CA LEU A 6 -14.80 -15.22 5.24
C LEU A 6 -13.63 -16.15 5.63
N LEU A 7 -13.52 -16.49 6.91
CA LEU A 7 -12.43 -17.32 7.44
C LEU A 7 -12.63 -18.82 7.15
N PHE A 8 -13.86 -19.29 6.89
CA PHE A 8 -14.19 -20.72 6.82
C PHE A 8 -14.04 -21.35 5.43
N ILE A 9 -13.97 -20.57 4.36
CA ILE A 9 -13.89 -21.11 2.98
C ILE A 9 -12.44 -21.46 2.57
N ILE A 10 -11.46 -21.11 3.37
CA ILE A 10 -10.04 -21.09 2.99
C ILE A 10 -9.24 -22.31 3.49
N THR A 11 -9.83 -23.24 4.23
CA THR A 11 -9.06 -24.30 4.92
C THR A 11 -8.92 -25.63 4.20
N HIS A 12 -9.31 -25.78 2.93
CA HIS A 12 -9.40 -27.11 2.31
C HIS A 12 -8.64 -27.39 1.01
N SER A 13 -7.53 -26.69 0.72
CA SER A 13 -6.60 -27.23 -0.29
C SER A 13 -5.16 -26.72 -0.10
N ARG A 14 -4.17 -27.60 -0.33
CA ARG A 14 -2.74 -27.29 -0.19
C ARG A 14 -2.22 -26.16 -1.09
N GLY A 15 -2.94 -25.81 -2.16
CA GLY A 15 -2.64 -24.65 -3.02
C GLY A 15 -3.08 -23.32 -2.42
N VAL A 16 -4.03 -23.32 -1.51
CA VAL A 16 -4.60 -22.14 -0.85
C VAL A 16 -3.69 -21.60 0.26
N PHE A 17 -2.82 -22.44 0.82
CA PHE A 17 -1.87 -22.02 1.87
C PHE A 17 -0.87 -20.95 1.38
N PHE A 18 -0.49 -21.01 0.11
CA PHE A 18 0.39 -20.01 -0.52
C PHE A 18 -0.34 -18.68 -0.79
N VAL A 19 -1.60 -18.73 -1.15
CA VAL A 19 -2.46 -17.54 -1.38
C VAL A 19 -2.81 -16.85 -0.06
N LEU A 20 -3.00 -17.62 1.02
CA LEU A 20 -3.34 -17.12 2.37
C LEU A 20 -2.24 -16.29 3.02
N ASN A 21 -0.99 -16.71 2.87
CA ASN A 21 0.14 -15.88 3.30
C ASN A 21 0.12 -14.53 2.58
N ARG A 22 -0.49 -14.47 1.44
CA ARG A 22 -0.54 -13.35 0.52
C ARG A 22 -1.64 -12.34 0.89
N ILE A 23 -2.83 -12.73 1.22
CA ILE A 23 -3.92 -11.88 1.73
C ILE A 23 -3.54 -11.22 3.07
N LYS A 24 -2.67 -11.86 3.86
CA LYS A 24 -2.20 -11.36 5.15
C LYS A 24 -1.38 -10.07 5.06
N LEU A 25 -0.74 -9.78 3.94
CA LEU A 25 0.10 -8.58 3.81
C LEU A 25 -0.67 -7.34 3.29
N VAL A 26 -1.78 -7.52 2.57
CA VAL A 26 -2.77 -6.45 2.36
C VAL A 26 -3.35 -6.01 3.71
N SER A 27 -3.55 -6.95 4.65
CA SER A 27 -3.79 -6.68 6.07
C SER A 27 -2.66 -5.88 6.72
N PHE A 28 -1.40 -6.20 6.44
CA PHE A 28 -0.24 -5.51 7.00
C PHE A 28 -0.16 -4.05 6.57
N PHE A 29 -0.40 -3.74 5.29
CA PHE A 29 -0.44 -2.36 4.81
C PHE A 29 -1.62 -1.58 5.40
N GLY A 30 -2.79 -2.21 5.48
CA GLY A 30 -3.97 -1.64 6.16
C GLY A 30 -3.70 -1.36 7.64
N LEU A 31 -2.92 -2.18 8.28
CA LEU A 31 -2.60 -2.08 9.70
C LEU A 31 -1.42 -1.18 10.01
N LEU A 32 -0.44 -1.14 9.12
CA LEU A 32 0.58 -0.08 9.12
C LEU A 32 -0.11 1.28 9.01
N LEU A 33 -1.11 1.40 8.14
CA LEU A 33 -1.92 2.60 8.00
C LEU A 33 -2.70 2.91 9.29
N ILE A 34 -3.34 1.92 9.93
CA ILE A 34 -4.06 2.08 11.20
C ILE A 34 -3.10 2.45 12.33
N ALA A 35 -1.93 1.80 12.41
CA ALA A 35 -0.91 2.14 13.40
C ALA A 35 -0.39 3.57 13.23
N LEU A 36 -0.18 4.00 11.99
CA LEU A 36 0.25 5.37 11.68
C LEU A 36 -0.88 6.38 11.88
N LEU A 37 -2.15 6.03 11.61
CA LEU A 37 -3.32 6.85 11.94
C LEU A 37 -3.48 7.05 13.45
N GLY A 38 -3.13 6.04 14.25
CA GLY A 38 -3.11 6.13 15.71
C GLY A 38 -2.05 7.09 16.27
N LEU A 39 -1.06 7.50 15.48
CA LEU A 39 -0.03 8.47 15.88
C LEU A 39 -0.47 9.94 15.68
N ASP A 40 -1.60 10.20 15.06
CA ASP A 40 -2.09 11.56 14.83
C ASP A 40 -3.03 12.02 15.97
N ASN A 41 -2.45 12.72 16.95
CA ASN A 41 -3.14 13.25 18.11
C ASN A 41 -4.19 14.34 17.81
N SER A 42 -4.37 14.75 16.56
CA SER A 42 -5.27 15.84 16.19
C SER A 42 -6.72 15.38 15.95
N VAL A 43 -6.96 14.09 15.76
CA VAL A 43 -8.29 13.55 15.38
C VAL A 43 -8.86 12.59 16.44
N VAL A 44 -8.04 12.05 17.32
CA VAL A 44 -8.51 11.15 18.38
C VAL A 44 -7.96 11.65 19.71
N SER A 45 -8.85 12.12 20.58
CA SER A 45 -8.55 12.20 22.01
C SER A 45 -8.12 10.80 22.47
N PHE A 46 -6.83 10.62 22.69
CA PHE A 46 -6.26 9.34 23.14
C PHE A 46 -6.85 9.00 24.51
N ASN A 47 -7.91 8.25 24.51
CA ASN A 47 -8.36 7.55 25.69
C ASN A 47 -7.45 6.31 25.84
N SER A 48 -6.90 6.08 27.00
CA SER A 48 -6.01 4.94 27.31
C SER A 48 -6.54 3.59 26.84
N ASN A 49 -7.85 3.45 26.68
CA ASN A 49 -8.51 2.25 26.18
C ASN A 49 -8.29 2.03 24.67
N ASN A 50 -8.08 3.08 23.86
CA ASN A 50 -7.87 2.95 22.42
C ASN A 50 -6.44 2.51 22.08
N THR A 51 -5.45 2.86 22.91
CA THR A 51 -4.07 2.40 22.75
C THR A 51 -3.94 0.91 23.02
N VAL A 52 -4.60 0.42 24.05
CA VAL A 52 -4.62 -1.03 24.40
C VAL A 52 -5.27 -1.84 23.28
N TYR A 53 -6.39 -1.37 22.75
CA TYR A 53 -7.08 -2.03 21.62
C TYR A 53 -6.20 -2.07 20.35
N LEU A 54 -5.53 -0.97 20.03
CA LEU A 54 -4.62 -0.90 18.89
C LEU A 54 -3.42 -1.83 19.06
N GLU A 55 -2.83 -1.90 20.26
CA GLU A 55 -1.75 -2.83 20.59
C GLU A 55 -2.18 -4.30 20.50
N GLU A 56 -3.39 -4.62 20.95
CA GLU A 56 -3.95 -5.98 20.85
C GLU A 56 -4.17 -6.38 19.39
N GLU A 57 -4.77 -5.52 18.57
CA GLU A 57 -4.96 -5.74 17.13
C GLU A 57 -3.60 -5.89 16.42
N LEU A 58 -2.64 -5.01 16.69
CA LEU A 58 -1.29 -5.11 16.15
C LEU A 58 -0.60 -6.40 16.59
N ASN A 59 -0.76 -6.81 17.84
CA ASN A 59 -0.18 -8.05 18.35
C ASN A 59 -0.81 -9.29 17.71
N LEU A 60 -2.14 -9.29 17.46
CA LEU A 60 -2.80 -10.38 16.74
C LEU A 60 -2.23 -10.57 15.34
N ILE A 61 -1.97 -9.47 14.64
CA ILE A 61 -1.42 -9.48 13.29
C ILE A 61 0.04 -9.89 13.29
N TRP A 62 0.84 -9.33 14.22
CA TRP A 62 2.24 -9.69 14.37
C TRP A 62 2.44 -11.13 14.86
N LYS A 63 1.45 -11.72 15.55
CA LYS A 63 1.51 -13.12 15.99
C LYS A 63 1.50 -14.10 14.84
N GLU A 64 0.91 -13.70 13.71
CA GLU A 64 0.84 -14.49 12.48
C GLU A 64 1.95 -14.14 11.47
N GLN A 65 2.76 -13.11 11.75
CA GLN A 65 3.86 -12.62 10.92
C GLN A 65 5.21 -13.03 11.52
N ASP A 66 6.26 -12.93 10.70
CA ASP A 66 7.63 -13.15 11.16
C ASP A 66 7.99 -12.15 12.29
N PRO A 67 8.34 -12.63 13.51
CA PRO A 67 8.73 -11.77 14.61
C PRO A 67 9.91 -10.83 14.28
N ALA A 68 10.84 -11.27 13.44
CA ALA A 68 11.96 -10.46 12.98
C ALA A 68 11.49 -9.27 12.12
N GLY A 69 10.47 -9.46 11.29
CA GLY A 69 9.87 -8.38 10.50
C GLY A 69 9.26 -7.28 11.37
N LYS A 70 8.60 -7.65 12.48
CA LYS A 70 8.07 -6.70 13.46
C LYS A 70 9.17 -5.84 14.07
N GLU A 71 10.23 -6.48 14.57
CA GLU A 71 11.34 -5.77 15.23
C GLU A 71 12.03 -4.80 14.25
N ILE A 72 12.27 -5.23 13.02
CA ILE A 72 12.83 -4.41 11.96
C ILE A 72 11.94 -3.20 11.68
N PHE A 73 10.61 -3.40 11.56
CA PHE A 73 9.67 -2.32 11.32
C PHE A 73 9.67 -1.30 12.46
N VAL A 74 9.53 -1.75 13.71
CA VAL A 74 9.53 -0.88 14.90
C VAL A 74 10.83 -0.10 15.01
N THR A 75 11.97 -0.75 14.76
CA THR A 75 13.29 -0.11 14.76
C THR A 75 13.34 1.01 13.71
N ARG A 76 12.93 0.74 12.46
CA ARG A 76 12.92 1.75 11.39
C ARG A 76 11.93 2.87 11.68
N MET A 77 10.75 2.55 12.21
CA MET A 77 9.74 3.54 12.60
C MET A 77 10.31 4.52 13.64
N ASN A 78 11.03 4.04 14.63
CA ASN A 78 11.61 4.88 15.67
C ASN A 78 12.86 5.66 15.20
N GLN A 79 13.65 5.10 14.29
CA GLN A 79 14.92 5.70 13.88
C GLN A 79 14.82 6.59 12.64
N ARG A 80 13.93 6.26 11.68
CA ARG A 80 13.87 6.93 10.37
C ARG A 80 12.64 7.82 10.19
N LEU A 81 11.45 7.34 10.59
CA LEU A 81 10.21 8.07 10.34
C LEU A 81 10.18 9.48 10.95
N PRO A 82 10.70 9.74 12.17
CA PRO A 82 10.66 11.08 12.78
C PRO A 82 11.27 12.18 11.92
N GLU A 83 12.30 11.86 11.15
CA GLU A 83 12.98 12.81 10.24
C GLU A 83 12.04 13.31 9.13
N TRP A 84 11.08 12.47 8.70
CA TRP A 84 10.25 12.72 7.51
C TRP A 84 8.81 13.13 7.82
N VAL A 85 8.35 13.03 9.07
CA VAL A 85 6.95 13.32 9.45
C VAL A 85 6.47 14.67 8.96
N ASN A 86 7.29 15.72 9.12
CA ASN A 86 6.92 17.08 8.69
C ASN A 86 6.78 17.18 7.16
N LEU A 87 7.59 16.45 6.39
CA LEU A 87 7.47 16.42 4.92
C LEU A 87 6.18 15.70 4.49
N PHE A 88 5.81 14.60 5.16
CA PHE A 88 4.55 13.92 4.89
C PHE A 88 3.35 14.79 5.25
N LYS A 89 3.39 15.51 6.38
CA LYS A 89 2.33 16.45 6.77
C LYS A 89 2.22 17.62 5.79
N GLU A 90 3.33 18.19 5.34
CA GLU A 90 3.35 19.25 4.32
C GLU A 90 2.75 18.76 3.00
N ALA A 91 3.14 17.59 2.50
CA ALA A 91 2.58 17.03 1.28
C ALA A 91 1.09 16.71 1.42
N ALA A 92 0.67 16.15 2.55
CA ALA A 92 -0.72 15.85 2.86
C ALA A 92 -1.61 17.10 2.87
N SER A 93 -1.09 18.24 3.33
CA SER A 93 -1.82 19.51 3.33
C SER A 93 -2.06 20.09 1.92
N GLN A 94 -1.32 19.61 0.92
CA GLN A 94 -1.45 20.06 -0.48
C GLN A 94 -2.21 19.06 -1.36
N THR A 95 -2.51 17.86 -0.82
CA THR A 95 -3.27 16.82 -1.50
C THR A 95 -4.35 16.30 -0.53
N ASP A 96 -5.42 15.74 -1.04
CA ASP A 96 -6.50 15.20 -0.19
C ASP A 96 -6.13 13.81 0.36
N GLN A 97 -4.94 13.71 0.96
CA GLN A 97 -4.42 12.47 1.53
C GLN A 97 -4.07 12.65 3.00
N HIS A 98 -4.21 11.58 3.79
CA HIS A 98 -3.70 11.59 5.16
C HIS A 98 -2.18 11.36 5.17
N TRP A 99 -1.42 12.11 5.99
CA TRP A 99 0.03 12.02 6.04
C TRP A 99 0.55 10.60 6.37
N THR A 100 -0.19 9.84 7.17
CA THR A 100 0.17 8.46 7.53
C THR A 100 0.06 7.49 6.35
N LEU A 101 -0.88 7.72 5.41
CA LEU A 101 -0.94 6.97 4.17
C LEU A 101 0.32 7.19 3.33
N LEU A 102 0.75 8.44 3.19
CA LEU A 102 1.97 8.78 2.46
C LEU A 102 3.20 8.17 3.12
N ALA A 103 3.27 8.20 4.45
CA ALA A 103 4.34 7.57 5.22
C ALA A 103 4.34 6.04 5.05
N ALA A 104 3.16 5.40 5.02
CA ALA A 104 3.02 3.97 4.80
C ALA A 104 3.48 3.56 3.38
N ILE A 105 3.06 4.31 2.35
CA ILE A 105 3.55 4.10 0.98
C ILE A 105 5.08 4.24 0.93
N SER A 106 5.64 5.29 1.53
CA SER A 106 7.08 5.51 1.57
C SER A 106 7.83 4.39 2.30
N TYR A 107 7.24 3.80 3.34
CA TYR A 107 7.84 2.63 3.98
C TYR A 107 7.90 1.45 3.04
N GLN A 108 6.82 1.16 2.33
CA GLN A 108 6.77 0.06 1.36
C GLN A 108 7.77 0.27 0.22
N GLU A 109 7.92 1.50 -0.24
CA GLU A 109 8.81 1.84 -1.35
C GLU A 109 10.30 1.81 -0.96
N SER A 110 10.66 2.43 0.16
CA SER A 110 12.07 2.70 0.50
C SER A 110 12.45 2.34 1.94
N HIS A 111 11.51 1.86 2.75
CA HIS A 111 11.70 1.74 4.20
C HIS A 111 12.15 3.06 4.86
N TRP A 112 11.68 4.19 4.33
CA TRP A 112 12.08 5.56 4.69
C TRP A 112 13.57 5.85 4.51
N ASP A 113 14.23 5.20 3.55
CA ASP A 113 15.62 5.47 3.18
C ASP A 113 15.67 6.40 1.95
N PRO A 114 16.11 7.67 2.10
CA PRO A 114 16.16 8.61 0.98
C PRO A 114 17.19 8.22 -0.08
N LYS A 115 18.12 7.32 0.25
CA LYS A 115 19.18 6.83 -0.66
C LYS A 115 18.80 5.53 -1.34
N ALA A 116 17.61 4.98 -1.07
CA ALA A 116 17.16 3.73 -1.66
C ALA A 116 17.14 3.80 -3.21
N ILE A 117 17.58 2.71 -3.82
CA ILE A 117 17.63 2.53 -5.28
C ILE A 117 17.12 1.13 -5.59
N SER A 118 16.08 1.03 -6.43
CA SER A 118 15.59 -0.26 -6.89
C SER A 118 16.48 -0.85 -8.00
N LYS A 119 16.29 -2.13 -8.30
CA LYS A 119 16.94 -2.81 -9.43
C LYS A 119 16.65 -2.12 -10.78
N THR A 120 15.49 -1.49 -10.94
CA THR A 120 15.06 -0.77 -12.14
C THR A 120 15.48 0.70 -12.15
N GLY A 121 16.23 1.17 -11.13
CA GLY A 121 16.78 2.52 -11.06
C GLY A 121 15.79 3.59 -10.58
N VAL A 122 14.64 3.22 -10.00
CA VAL A 122 13.79 4.18 -9.27
C VAL A 122 14.47 4.59 -7.97
N ARG A 123 14.20 5.80 -7.47
CA ARG A 123 14.97 6.40 -6.39
C ARG A 123 14.13 7.28 -5.47
N GLY A 124 14.64 7.50 -4.25
CA GLY A 124 14.11 8.42 -3.26
C GLY A 124 13.03 7.79 -2.39
N LEU A 125 12.53 8.56 -1.43
CA LEU A 125 11.57 8.09 -0.42
C LEU A 125 10.30 7.46 -1.02
N MET A 126 9.82 7.98 -2.16
CA MET A 126 8.59 7.52 -2.83
C MET A 126 8.85 6.75 -4.13
N MET A 127 10.11 6.34 -4.38
CA MET A 127 10.52 5.51 -5.53
C MET A 127 9.95 5.95 -6.89
N LEU A 128 10.03 7.25 -7.18
CA LEU A 128 9.54 7.78 -8.45
C LEU A 128 10.43 7.40 -9.63
N THR A 129 9.82 6.98 -10.75
CA THR A 129 10.52 6.89 -12.02
C THR A 129 10.88 8.29 -12.54
N GLN A 130 11.83 8.40 -13.47
CA GLN A 130 12.11 9.69 -14.13
C GLN A 130 10.89 10.24 -14.87
N LYS A 131 10.13 9.34 -15.51
CA LYS A 131 8.91 9.69 -16.23
C LYS A 131 7.86 10.25 -15.28
N THR A 132 7.56 9.54 -14.21
CA THR A 132 6.58 9.97 -13.19
C THR A 132 6.99 11.29 -12.55
N ALA A 133 8.26 11.44 -12.16
CA ALA A 133 8.77 12.70 -11.60
C ALA A 133 8.55 13.88 -12.54
N LYS A 134 8.83 13.71 -13.84
CA LYS A 134 8.58 14.74 -14.86
C LYS A 134 7.09 15.06 -15.03
N GLU A 135 6.23 14.03 -15.02
CA GLU A 135 4.76 14.19 -15.14
C GLU A 135 4.18 15.03 -13.99
N VAL A 136 4.71 14.89 -12.78
CA VAL A 136 4.27 15.64 -11.60
C VAL A 136 5.11 16.88 -11.30
N GLY A 137 5.96 17.31 -12.24
CA GLY A 137 6.74 18.55 -12.13
C GLY A 137 7.93 18.50 -11.17
N ILE A 138 8.41 17.29 -10.83
CA ILE A 138 9.56 17.09 -9.93
C ILE A 138 10.86 17.03 -10.74
N THR A 139 11.83 17.85 -10.35
CA THR A 139 13.12 17.94 -11.03
C THR A 139 14.20 17.06 -10.39
N LYS A 140 14.11 16.85 -9.05
CA LYS A 140 15.11 16.09 -8.28
C LYS A 140 14.40 15.05 -7.38
N ARG A 141 14.01 13.91 -7.95
CA ARG A 141 13.32 12.82 -7.23
C ARG A 141 14.10 12.19 -6.07
N THR A 142 15.41 12.45 -5.97
CA THR A 142 16.26 12.02 -4.86
C THR A 142 16.33 13.04 -3.71
N ASP A 143 15.79 14.23 -3.90
CA ASP A 143 15.56 15.17 -2.82
C ASP A 143 14.35 14.73 -2.00
N PRO A 144 14.48 14.55 -0.66
CA PRO A 144 13.39 14.01 0.16
C PRO A 144 12.08 14.79 0.04
N LYS A 145 12.13 16.11 0.08
CA LYS A 145 10.94 16.97 -0.03
C LYS A 145 10.27 16.82 -1.39
N GLN A 146 11.04 16.89 -2.47
CA GLN A 146 10.51 16.71 -3.81
C GLN A 146 10.00 15.28 -4.04
N SER A 147 10.67 14.27 -3.47
CA SER A 147 10.23 12.88 -3.57
C SER A 147 8.88 12.67 -2.91
N VAL A 148 8.69 13.15 -1.67
CA VAL A 148 7.43 13.01 -0.94
C VAL A 148 6.31 13.79 -1.63
N MET A 149 6.56 15.05 -2.01
CA MET A 149 5.58 15.85 -2.73
C MET A 149 5.18 15.22 -4.06
N GLY A 150 6.15 14.80 -4.87
CA GLY A 150 5.88 14.15 -6.16
C GLY A 150 5.10 12.85 -6.02
N GLY A 151 5.44 12.03 -5.02
CA GLY A 151 4.71 10.79 -4.72
C GLY A 151 3.27 11.06 -4.31
N SER A 152 3.05 12.09 -3.50
CA SER A 152 1.71 12.51 -3.06
C SER A 152 0.85 13.01 -4.23
N ILE A 153 1.38 13.88 -5.09
CA ILE A 153 0.69 14.38 -6.29
C ILE A 153 0.39 13.22 -7.25
N TYR A 154 1.35 12.31 -7.44
CA TYR A 154 1.13 11.15 -8.29
C TYR A 154 0.03 10.24 -7.75
N PHE A 155 0.04 9.96 -6.45
CA PHE A 155 -1.02 9.16 -5.80
C PHE A 155 -2.40 9.81 -5.98
N GLN A 156 -2.50 11.12 -5.74
CA GLN A 156 -3.73 11.88 -5.95
C GLN A 156 -4.21 11.77 -7.40
N SER A 157 -3.32 11.94 -8.37
CA SER A 157 -3.66 11.83 -9.78
C SER A 157 -4.18 10.44 -10.17
N LEU A 158 -3.66 9.39 -9.56
CA LEU A 158 -4.15 8.01 -9.76
C LEU A 158 -5.55 7.82 -9.18
N LEU A 159 -5.79 8.37 -7.99
CA LEU A 159 -7.09 8.34 -7.33
C LEU A 159 -8.18 9.02 -8.18
N GLU A 160 -7.88 10.19 -8.72
CA GLU A 160 -8.79 10.99 -9.55
C GLU A 160 -9.11 10.32 -10.91
N ARG A 161 -8.19 9.52 -11.43
CA ARG A 161 -8.40 8.76 -12.69
C ARG A 161 -9.34 7.57 -12.54
N LEU A 162 -9.62 7.14 -11.32
CA LEU A 162 -10.57 6.07 -11.05
C LEU A 162 -12.00 6.61 -10.95
N PRO A 163 -13.01 5.89 -11.47
CA PRO A 163 -14.42 6.31 -11.39
C PRO A 163 -14.88 6.62 -9.98
N GLU A 164 -15.74 7.64 -9.84
CA GLU A 164 -16.34 8.00 -8.55
C GLU A 164 -17.31 6.95 -8.03
N SER A 165 -17.87 6.15 -8.92
CA SER A 165 -18.78 5.04 -8.59
C SER A 165 -18.12 3.91 -7.80
N ILE A 166 -16.78 3.90 -7.69
CA ILE A 166 -16.06 2.91 -6.88
C ILE A 166 -16.17 3.30 -5.41
N PRO A 167 -16.59 2.37 -4.52
CA PRO A 167 -16.60 2.63 -3.09
C PRO A 167 -15.24 3.13 -2.58
N ARG A 168 -15.24 4.09 -1.66
CA ARG A 168 -14.01 4.79 -1.20
C ARG A 168 -12.89 3.84 -0.80
N GLN A 169 -13.21 2.78 -0.09
CA GLN A 169 -12.23 1.80 0.36
C GLN A 169 -11.62 1.00 -0.81
N ASP A 170 -12.47 0.52 -1.73
CA ASP A 170 -12.02 -0.20 -2.93
C ASP A 170 -11.17 0.71 -3.82
N LYS A 171 -11.59 1.97 -3.97
CA LYS A 171 -10.86 2.99 -4.74
C LYS A 171 -9.47 3.24 -4.18
N LEU A 172 -9.33 3.29 -2.84
CA LEU A 172 -8.04 3.43 -2.17
C LEU A 172 -7.11 2.25 -2.49
N TRP A 173 -7.59 1.00 -2.35
CA TRP A 173 -6.81 -0.19 -2.64
C TRP A 173 -6.40 -0.27 -4.11
N MET A 174 -7.30 0.05 -5.03
CA MET A 174 -7.01 0.11 -6.45
C MET A 174 -5.97 1.20 -6.76
N THR A 175 -5.98 2.33 -6.06
CA THR A 175 -4.99 3.40 -6.22
C THR A 175 -3.61 2.95 -5.74
N ILE A 176 -3.53 2.25 -4.61
CA ILE A 176 -2.29 1.67 -4.09
C ILE A 176 -1.72 0.66 -5.09
N ALA A 177 -2.56 -0.23 -5.63
CA ALA A 177 -2.15 -1.16 -6.66
C ALA A 177 -1.66 -0.45 -7.95
N ALA A 178 -2.35 0.61 -8.36
CA ALA A 178 -1.94 1.41 -9.53
C ALA A 178 -0.62 2.15 -9.31
N TYR A 179 -0.34 2.60 -8.08
CA TYR A 179 0.92 3.23 -7.73
C TYR A 179 2.10 2.29 -7.98
N ASN A 180 1.97 1.05 -7.54
CA ASN A 180 3.02 0.03 -7.64
C ASN A 180 3.11 -0.62 -9.03
N LEU A 181 1.99 -1.14 -9.58
CA LEU A 181 1.94 -1.88 -10.84
C LEU A 181 1.87 -0.99 -12.07
N GLY A 182 1.42 0.26 -11.89
CA GLY A 182 1.07 1.18 -12.95
C GLY A 182 -0.42 1.14 -13.30
N PHE A 183 -0.95 2.32 -13.64
CA PHE A 183 -2.38 2.49 -13.90
C PHE A 183 -2.89 1.69 -15.12
N SER A 184 -2.05 1.48 -16.13
CA SER A 184 -2.43 0.70 -17.30
C SER A 184 -2.69 -0.76 -16.97
N TYR A 185 -1.92 -1.32 -16.05
CA TYR A 185 -2.09 -2.70 -15.59
C TYR A 185 -3.39 -2.87 -14.79
N LEU A 186 -3.65 -1.93 -13.88
CA LEU A 186 -4.94 -1.90 -13.16
C LEU A 186 -6.13 -1.77 -14.13
N LYS A 187 -6.03 -0.93 -15.16
CA LYS A 187 -7.08 -0.81 -16.20
C LYS A 187 -7.33 -2.14 -16.91
N GLU A 188 -6.29 -2.87 -17.24
CA GLU A 188 -6.43 -4.18 -17.87
C GLU A 188 -7.10 -5.19 -16.93
N ALA A 189 -6.72 -5.21 -15.66
CA ALA A 189 -7.39 -6.04 -14.66
C ALA A 189 -8.89 -5.72 -14.57
N ARG A 190 -9.25 -4.44 -14.49
CA ARG A 190 -10.66 -3.99 -14.47
C ARG A 190 -11.43 -4.45 -15.71
N LYS A 191 -10.82 -4.36 -16.89
CA LYS A 191 -11.40 -4.81 -18.16
C LYS A 191 -11.60 -6.34 -18.17
N LYS A 192 -10.59 -7.11 -17.74
CA LYS A 192 -10.69 -8.58 -17.65
C LYS A 192 -11.79 -9.00 -16.66
N THR A 193 -11.90 -8.34 -15.50
CA THR A 193 -12.96 -8.59 -14.52
C THR A 193 -14.36 -8.36 -15.14
N LEU A 194 -14.55 -7.24 -15.85
CA LEU A 194 -15.83 -6.96 -16.55
C LEU A 194 -16.13 -8.01 -17.62
N ASN A 195 -15.17 -8.43 -18.41
CA ASN A 195 -15.32 -9.44 -19.45
C ASN A 195 -15.71 -10.81 -18.86
N ALA A 196 -15.33 -11.08 -17.62
CA ALA A 196 -15.71 -12.27 -16.87
C ALA A 196 -17.07 -12.10 -16.12
N ASN A 197 -17.84 -11.06 -16.43
CA ASN A 197 -19.09 -10.68 -15.76
C ASN A 197 -18.92 -10.38 -14.25
N GLY A 198 -17.71 -9.98 -13.83
CA GLY A 198 -17.42 -9.58 -12.47
C GLY A 198 -17.64 -8.08 -12.22
N ASN A 199 -17.55 -7.68 -10.95
CA ASN A 199 -17.68 -6.29 -10.52
C ASN A 199 -16.32 -5.58 -10.51
N ALA A 200 -16.04 -4.79 -11.54
CA ALA A 200 -14.80 -4.01 -11.64
C ALA A 200 -14.71 -2.85 -10.61
N ASN A 201 -15.72 -2.61 -9.79
CA ASN A 201 -15.70 -1.65 -8.70
C ASN A 201 -15.39 -2.31 -7.35
N SER A 202 -15.26 -3.64 -7.30
CA SER A 202 -14.88 -4.40 -6.11
C SER A 202 -13.38 -4.67 -6.10
N TRP A 203 -12.68 -4.20 -5.08
CA TRP A 203 -11.25 -4.49 -4.91
C TRP A 203 -10.98 -6.00 -4.83
N ASN A 204 -11.83 -6.74 -4.14
CA ASN A 204 -11.65 -8.19 -3.99
C ASN A 204 -11.64 -8.91 -5.34
N GLU A 205 -12.53 -8.55 -6.26
CA GLU A 205 -12.57 -9.14 -7.59
C GLU A 205 -11.40 -8.69 -8.47
N ILE A 206 -11.02 -7.42 -8.39
CA ILE A 206 -9.83 -6.89 -9.07
C ILE A 206 -8.55 -7.55 -8.56
N CYS A 207 -8.41 -7.73 -7.25
CA CYS A 207 -7.27 -8.42 -6.64
C CYS A 207 -7.13 -9.86 -7.16
N ASN A 208 -8.23 -10.61 -7.22
CA ASN A 208 -8.26 -11.96 -7.78
C ASN A 208 -7.84 -11.96 -9.26
N THR A 209 -8.32 -11.00 -10.04
CA THR A 209 -7.95 -10.86 -11.45
C THR A 209 -6.46 -10.53 -11.61
N LEU A 210 -5.91 -9.63 -10.80
CA LEU A 210 -4.48 -9.31 -10.79
C LEU A 210 -3.61 -10.54 -10.51
N ILE A 211 -4.02 -11.37 -9.54
CA ILE A 211 -3.34 -12.63 -9.21
C ILE A 211 -3.38 -13.62 -10.39
N LEU A 212 -4.50 -13.70 -11.10
CA LEU A 212 -4.62 -14.55 -12.30
C LEU A 212 -3.73 -14.04 -13.43
N MET A 213 -3.73 -12.74 -13.70
CA MET A 213 -2.87 -12.10 -14.71
C MET A 213 -1.39 -12.36 -14.43
N ALA A 214 -0.97 -12.29 -13.16
CA ALA A 214 0.41 -12.61 -12.77
C ALA A 214 0.83 -14.03 -13.12
N LYS A 215 -0.10 -14.97 -13.00
CA LYS A 215 0.17 -16.39 -13.32
C LYS A 215 0.18 -16.66 -14.82
N GLU A 216 -0.61 -15.90 -15.60
CA GLU A 216 -0.70 -16.05 -17.05
C GLU A 216 0.56 -15.51 -17.76
N GLU A 217 1.18 -14.45 -17.25
CA GLU A 217 2.31 -13.79 -17.91
C GLU A 217 3.62 -14.56 -17.82
N ASP A 218 3.73 -15.57 -16.93
CA ASP A 218 4.95 -16.35 -16.64
C ASP A 218 6.22 -15.48 -16.54
N ASP A 219 6.03 -14.21 -16.13
CA ASP A 219 7.09 -13.23 -15.94
C ASP A 219 7.41 -13.10 -14.44
N PRO A 220 8.57 -13.61 -13.99
CA PRO A 220 8.98 -13.53 -12.60
C PRO A 220 9.06 -12.09 -12.09
N SER A 221 9.38 -11.12 -12.94
CA SER A 221 9.46 -9.71 -12.56
C SER A 221 8.07 -9.12 -12.32
N MET A 222 7.11 -9.47 -13.15
CA MET A 222 5.72 -9.06 -13.00
C MET A 222 5.08 -9.76 -11.80
N THR A 223 5.34 -11.06 -11.62
CA THR A 223 4.90 -11.79 -10.43
C THR A 223 5.44 -11.14 -9.16
N THR A 224 6.71 -10.73 -9.13
CA THR A 224 7.29 -9.99 -8.00
C THR A 224 6.57 -8.67 -7.77
N ARG A 225 6.39 -7.85 -8.81
CA ARG A 225 5.70 -6.54 -8.71
C ARG A 225 4.24 -6.67 -8.28
N ILE A 226 3.52 -7.67 -8.77
CA ILE A 226 2.14 -7.94 -8.35
C ILE A 226 2.15 -8.41 -6.90
N ASN A 227 3.09 -9.22 -6.53
CA ASN A 227 3.28 -9.62 -5.16
C ASN A 227 3.57 -8.40 -4.26
N GLU A 228 4.37 -7.46 -4.70
CA GLU A 228 4.62 -6.19 -4.02
C GLU A 228 3.35 -5.33 -3.95
N ALA A 229 2.61 -5.16 -5.04
CA ALA A 229 1.37 -4.38 -5.08
C ALA A 229 0.24 -4.96 -4.26
N VAL A 230 0.19 -6.28 -4.15
CA VAL A 230 -0.79 -7.01 -3.32
C VAL A 230 -0.22 -7.28 -1.92
N GLY A 231 1.00 -6.81 -1.65
CA GLY A 231 1.59 -6.89 -0.35
C GLY A 231 2.59 -8.04 -0.16
N TYR A 232 3.45 -8.27 -1.14
CA TYR A 232 4.39 -9.37 -1.11
C TYR A 232 5.84 -8.95 -1.31
N VAL A 233 6.54 -9.01 -0.27
CA VAL A 233 7.95 -9.46 -0.22
C VAL A 233 8.11 -10.34 0.98
#